data_c9a63c0bc61c56d9ab1204eea97cf5d3
#
_entry.id   c9a63c0bc61c56d9ab1204eea97cf5d3
#
_cell.length_a   1.000
_cell.length_b   1.000
_cell.length_c   1.000
_cell.angle_alpha   90.00
_cell.angle_beta   90.00
_cell.angle_gamma   90.00
#
_symmetry.space_group_name_H-M   'P 1'
#
loop_
_entity.id
_entity.type
_entity.pdbx_description
1 polymer ?
#
loop_
_entity_poly.entity_id
_entity_poly.type
_entity_poly.pdbx_seq_one_letter_code
_entity_poly.pdbx_strand_id
1 'polypeptide(L)'
;MIKKSGKLILTMFNIGKLGKFPGTIASAITSFLYIFFFYFKVHYLTLFLIFLLLLLVSIYLINLLKDEFEEVDSKEIVIDEYLGQSIPILFFYVILFEASVSINFFMIIVLISFIGFRFFDILKPYPISYIDNNYKNGFGVVF
;
A
#
# COMPACT_ATOMS: atom_id res chain seq x y z
N MET A 1 -19.54 -14.69 5.08
CA MET A 1 -18.14 -15.09 4.84
C MET A 1 -17.36 -13.97 4.12
N ILE A 2 -17.82 -13.48 2.98
CA ILE A 2 -17.17 -12.41 2.18
C ILE A 2 -16.86 -11.15 2.99
N LYS A 3 -17.80 -10.65 3.80
CA LYS A 3 -17.59 -9.45 4.62
C LYS A 3 -16.42 -9.57 5.60
N LYS A 4 -16.28 -10.72 6.28
CA LYS A 4 -15.19 -10.96 7.23
C LYS A 4 -13.84 -11.06 6.53
N SER A 5 -13.77 -11.80 5.43
CA SER A 5 -12.55 -11.93 4.64
C SER A 5 -12.17 -10.61 3.98
N GLY A 6 -13.14 -9.84 3.47
CA GLY A 6 -12.90 -8.51 2.90
C GLY A 6 -12.33 -7.53 3.93
N LYS A 7 -12.89 -7.48 5.15
CA LYS A 7 -12.31 -6.65 6.23
C LYS A 7 -10.87 -7.05 6.56
N LEU A 8 -10.55 -8.34 6.58
CA LEU A 8 -9.19 -8.80 6.84
C LEU A 8 -8.20 -8.33 5.76
N ILE A 9 -8.63 -8.32 4.50
CA ILE A 9 -7.79 -7.79 3.39
C ILE A 9 -7.59 -6.29 3.56
N LEU A 10 -8.68 -5.51 3.70
CA LEU A 10 -8.62 -4.06 3.80
C LEU A 10 -7.83 -3.56 5.01
N THR A 11 -7.90 -4.28 6.13
CA THR A 11 -7.14 -3.97 7.35
C THR A 11 -5.76 -4.63 7.40
N MET A 12 -5.31 -5.25 6.30
CA MET A 12 -4.04 -6.01 6.25
C MET A 12 -3.90 -6.95 7.46
N PHE A 13 -4.85 -7.90 7.60
CA PHE A 13 -4.90 -8.84 8.73
C PHE A 13 -4.95 -8.19 10.12
N ASN A 14 -5.76 -7.12 10.26
CA ASN A 14 -5.93 -6.30 11.47
C ASN A 14 -4.72 -5.41 11.84
N ILE A 15 -3.76 -5.22 10.95
CA ILE A 15 -2.68 -4.23 11.15
C ILE A 15 -3.29 -2.83 11.28
N GLY A 16 -4.34 -2.51 10.52
CA GLY A 16 -5.08 -1.25 10.63
C GLY A 16 -5.67 -0.96 12.00
N LYS A 17 -5.76 -1.97 12.89
CA LYS A 17 -6.23 -1.81 14.28
C LYS A 17 -5.09 -1.65 15.28
N LEU A 18 -3.84 -1.67 14.83
CA LEU A 18 -2.67 -1.63 15.70
C LEU A 18 -2.19 -0.19 15.93
N GLY A 19 -2.19 0.21 17.19
CA GLY A 19 -1.51 1.42 17.65
C GLY A 19 -2.14 2.75 17.20
N LYS A 20 -1.34 3.82 17.29
CA LYS A 20 -1.78 5.20 16.98
C LYS A 20 -1.56 5.58 15.50
N PHE A 21 -0.69 4.87 14.79
CA PHE A 21 -0.27 5.18 13.42
C PHE A 21 -0.31 3.92 12.53
N PRO A 22 -1.51 3.33 12.29
CA PRO A 22 -1.63 2.06 11.57
C PRO A 22 -1.09 2.15 10.14
N GLY A 23 -1.28 3.25 9.43
CA GLY A 23 -0.75 3.47 8.08
C GLY A 23 0.77 3.44 8.03
N THR A 24 1.46 4.05 9.02
CA THR A 24 2.93 3.98 9.09
C THR A 24 3.42 2.54 9.31
N ILE A 25 2.70 1.77 10.14
CA ILE A 25 3.01 0.35 10.37
C ILE A 25 2.81 -0.45 9.09
N ALA A 26 1.69 -0.23 8.38
CA ALA A 26 1.40 -0.88 7.10
C ALA A 26 2.46 -0.57 6.04
N SER A 27 2.83 0.69 5.86
CA SER A 27 3.89 1.11 4.93
C SER A 27 5.26 0.51 5.29
N ALA A 28 5.60 0.42 6.58
CA ALA A 28 6.83 -0.22 7.04
C ALA A 28 6.82 -1.71 6.72
N ILE A 29 5.73 -2.42 7.02
CA ILE A 29 5.58 -3.85 6.71
C ILE A 29 5.70 -4.07 5.21
N THR A 30 5.08 -3.23 4.38
CA THR A 30 5.20 -3.27 2.92
C THR A 30 6.65 -3.16 2.49
N SER A 31 7.39 -2.21 3.05
CA SER A 31 8.82 -2.02 2.77
C SER A 31 9.64 -3.28 3.11
N PHE A 32 9.40 -3.90 4.26
CA PHE A 32 10.05 -5.15 4.64
C PHE A 32 9.70 -6.32 3.71
N LEU A 33 8.43 -6.43 3.29
CA LEU A 33 8.02 -7.46 2.33
C LEU A 33 8.75 -7.33 0.99
N TYR A 34 8.92 -6.10 0.47
CA TYR A 34 9.67 -5.91 -0.78
C TYR A 34 11.17 -6.22 -0.64
N ILE A 35 11.79 -5.91 0.50
CA ILE A 35 13.18 -6.32 0.78
C ILE A 35 13.27 -7.86 0.80
N PHE A 36 12.33 -8.52 1.44
CA PHE A 36 12.25 -9.98 1.48
C PHE A 36 12.09 -10.57 0.06
N PHE A 37 11.17 -10.03 -0.76
CA PHE A 37 10.99 -10.48 -2.14
C PHE A 37 12.24 -10.26 -2.99
N PHE A 38 12.95 -9.17 -2.80
CA PHE A 38 14.20 -8.89 -3.50
C PHE A 38 15.30 -9.89 -3.09
N TYR A 39 15.41 -10.20 -1.82
CA TYR A 39 16.36 -11.19 -1.29
C TYR A 39 16.14 -12.57 -1.92
N PHE A 40 14.88 -13.02 -2.05
CA PHE A 40 14.52 -14.29 -2.68
C PHE A 40 14.44 -14.23 -4.21
N LYS A 41 14.82 -13.10 -4.80
CA LYS A 41 14.81 -12.89 -6.27
C LYS A 41 13.44 -13.19 -6.90
N VAL A 42 12.35 -12.81 -6.22
CA VAL A 42 11.01 -12.93 -6.79
C VAL A 42 10.91 -12.02 -8.01
N HIS A 43 10.45 -12.57 -9.12
CA HIS A 43 10.41 -11.83 -10.39
C HIS A 43 9.42 -10.65 -10.30
N TYR A 44 9.81 -9.49 -10.81
CA TYR A 44 9.02 -8.26 -10.70
C TYR A 44 7.64 -8.34 -11.35
N LEU A 45 7.46 -9.13 -12.44
CA LEU A 45 6.15 -9.33 -13.05
C LEU A 45 5.16 -10.01 -12.08
N THR A 46 5.62 -10.95 -11.27
CA THR A 46 4.78 -11.59 -10.25
C THR A 46 4.29 -10.57 -9.24
N LEU A 47 5.20 -9.70 -8.75
CA LEU A 47 4.84 -8.64 -7.80
C LEU A 47 3.91 -7.61 -8.42
N PHE A 48 4.12 -7.25 -9.68
CA PHE A 48 3.25 -6.34 -10.41
C PHE A 48 1.84 -6.91 -10.60
N LEU A 49 1.72 -8.20 -10.94
CA LEU A 49 0.41 -8.87 -11.06
C LEU A 49 -0.31 -8.95 -9.72
N ILE A 50 0.40 -9.25 -8.63
CA ILE A 50 -0.16 -9.25 -7.27
C ILE A 50 -0.63 -7.84 -6.91
N PHE A 51 0.16 -6.81 -7.20
CA PHE A 51 -0.22 -5.41 -6.97
C PHE A 51 -1.50 -5.03 -7.72
N LEU A 52 -1.60 -5.34 -9.01
CA LEU A 52 -2.81 -5.07 -9.80
C LEU A 52 -4.04 -5.81 -9.28
N LEU A 53 -3.87 -7.08 -8.92
CA LEU A 53 -4.95 -7.86 -8.33
C LEU A 53 -5.45 -7.23 -7.02
N LEU A 54 -4.53 -6.89 -6.12
CA LEU A 54 -4.86 -6.26 -4.85
C LEU A 54 -5.50 -4.89 -5.04
N LEU A 55 -5.03 -4.09 -6.01
CA LEU A 55 -5.62 -2.80 -6.36
C LEU A 55 -7.10 -2.95 -6.75
N LEU A 56 -7.40 -3.84 -7.70
CA LEU A 56 -8.77 -4.06 -8.17
C LEU A 56 -9.68 -4.63 -7.07
N VAL A 57 -9.17 -5.61 -6.32
CA VAL A 57 -9.89 -6.22 -5.19
C VAL A 57 -10.15 -5.19 -4.10
N SER A 58 -9.20 -4.32 -3.79
CA SER A 58 -9.37 -3.29 -2.75
C SER A 58 -10.43 -2.27 -3.13
N ILE A 59 -10.41 -1.75 -4.35
CA ILE A 59 -11.44 -0.82 -4.85
C ILE A 59 -12.83 -1.46 -4.76
N TYR A 60 -12.95 -2.72 -5.21
CA TYR A 60 -14.22 -3.46 -5.13
C TYR A 60 -14.68 -3.66 -3.69
N LEU A 61 -13.79 -4.10 -2.80
CA LEU A 61 -14.12 -4.39 -1.40
C LEU A 61 -14.47 -3.12 -0.61
N ILE A 62 -13.78 -2.00 -0.83
CA ILE A 62 -14.11 -0.73 -0.17
C ILE A 62 -15.53 -0.29 -0.56
N ASN A 63 -15.87 -0.34 -1.85
CA ASN A 63 -17.22 0.00 -2.31
C ASN A 63 -18.29 -0.96 -1.77
N LEU A 64 -17.97 -2.26 -1.63
CA LEU A 64 -18.90 -3.26 -1.11
C LEU A 64 -19.11 -3.15 0.41
N LEU A 65 -18.08 -2.74 1.14
CA LEU A 65 -18.05 -2.77 2.61
C LEU A 65 -18.11 -1.38 3.25
N LYS A 66 -18.35 -0.32 2.46
CA LYS A 66 -18.41 1.06 2.95
C LYS A 66 -19.32 1.26 4.17
N ASP A 67 -20.45 0.54 4.21
CA ASP A 67 -21.45 0.63 5.29
C ASP A 67 -21.05 -0.18 6.54
N GLU A 68 -19.96 -0.95 6.47
CA GLU A 68 -19.45 -1.78 7.58
C GLU A 68 -18.32 -1.07 8.37
N PHE A 69 -17.85 0.07 7.89
CA PHE A 69 -16.92 0.94 8.57
C PHE A 69 -17.63 2.22 9.01
N GLU A 70 -17.16 2.85 10.07
CA GLU A 70 -17.75 4.11 10.56
C GLU A 70 -17.69 5.21 9.51
N GLU A 71 -16.61 5.24 8.74
CA GLU A 71 -16.40 6.11 7.59
C GLU A 71 -15.83 5.31 6.43
N VAL A 72 -16.06 5.77 5.20
CA VAL A 72 -15.51 5.13 3.98
C VAL A 72 -13.97 5.18 3.99
N ASP A 73 -13.41 6.26 4.53
CA ASP A 73 -11.97 6.45 4.79
C ASP A 73 -11.65 6.17 6.27
N SER A 74 -12.01 4.97 6.74
CA SER A 74 -11.72 4.56 8.10
C SER A 74 -10.23 4.31 8.30
N LYS A 75 -9.66 4.83 9.41
CA LYS A 75 -8.25 4.58 9.80
C LYS A 75 -7.87 3.11 9.94
N GLU A 76 -8.86 2.21 9.99
CA GLU A 76 -8.63 0.77 10.00
C GLU A 76 -8.30 0.22 8.60
N ILE A 77 -8.71 0.92 7.54
CA ILE A 77 -8.36 0.57 6.16
C ILE A 77 -6.92 1.07 5.95
N VAL A 78 -6.01 0.15 5.71
CA VAL A 78 -4.57 0.42 5.51
C VAL A 78 -4.02 -0.28 4.26
N ILE A 79 -4.90 -0.82 3.44
CA ILE A 79 -4.52 -1.43 2.16
C ILE A 79 -4.06 -0.36 1.16
N ASP A 80 -4.57 0.85 1.26
CA ASP A 80 -4.17 2.02 0.48
C ASP A 80 -2.70 2.38 0.76
N GLU A 81 -2.25 2.32 2.00
CA GLU A 81 -0.85 2.52 2.34
C GLU A 81 0.06 1.42 1.79
N TYR A 82 -0.43 0.16 1.77
CA TYR A 82 0.29 -0.92 1.09
C TYR A 82 0.44 -0.63 -0.40
N LEU A 83 -0.65 -0.27 -1.07
CA LEU A 83 -0.68 0.02 -2.49
C LEU A 83 0.15 1.26 -2.83
N GLY A 84 -0.05 2.36 -2.10
CA GLY A 84 0.69 3.60 -2.29
C GLY A 84 2.20 3.44 -2.09
N GLN A 85 2.60 2.76 -1.01
CA GLN A 85 4.01 2.45 -0.74
C GLN A 85 4.62 1.50 -1.79
N SER A 86 3.81 0.60 -2.37
CA SER A 86 4.28 -0.33 -3.40
C SER A 86 4.68 0.36 -4.70
N ILE A 87 4.03 1.47 -5.07
CA ILE A 87 4.29 2.16 -6.34
C ILE A 87 5.76 2.56 -6.50
N PRO A 88 6.36 3.40 -5.63
CA PRO A 88 7.74 3.80 -5.78
C PRO A 88 8.70 2.62 -5.63
N ILE A 89 8.40 1.64 -4.77
CA ILE A 89 9.28 0.49 -4.58
C ILE A 89 9.26 -0.40 -5.83
N LEU A 90 8.10 -0.71 -6.43
CA LEU A 90 8.00 -1.50 -7.65
C LEU A 90 8.75 -0.84 -8.82
N PHE A 91 8.63 0.48 -8.95
CA PHE A 91 9.36 1.22 -9.98
C PHE A 91 10.87 0.96 -9.90
N PHE A 92 11.45 1.14 -8.72
CA PHE A 92 12.87 0.87 -8.52
C PHE A 92 13.20 -0.62 -8.52
N TYR A 93 12.29 -1.48 -8.05
CA TYR A 93 12.49 -2.93 -8.04
C TYR A 93 12.78 -3.47 -9.43
N VAL A 94 12.02 -3.04 -10.45
CA VAL A 94 12.23 -3.47 -11.84
C VAL A 94 13.64 -3.11 -12.30
N ILE A 95 14.04 -1.85 -12.13
CA ILE A 95 15.36 -1.35 -12.58
C ILE A 95 16.50 -2.07 -11.86
N LEU A 96 16.39 -2.20 -10.54
CA LEU A 96 17.46 -2.73 -9.71
C LEU A 96 17.55 -4.26 -9.76
N PHE A 97 16.44 -4.93 -10.06
CA PHE A 97 16.41 -6.37 -10.27
C PHE A 97 17.18 -6.76 -11.53
N GLU A 98 16.95 -6.07 -12.65
CA GLU A 98 17.68 -6.29 -13.91
C GLU A 98 19.17 -5.90 -13.78
N ALA A 99 19.47 -4.85 -13.05
CA ALA A 99 20.85 -4.41 -12.79
C ALA A 99 21.61 -5.31 -11.80
N SER A 100 20.95 -6.33 -11.22
CA SER A 100 21.54 -7.27 -10.26
C SER A 100 22.30 -6.60 -9.11
N VAL A 101 21.77 -5.51 -8.57
CA VAL A 101 22.39 -4.76 -7.49
C VAL A 101 22.40 -5.52 -6.16
N SER A 102 23.26 -5.09 -5.24
CA SER A 102 23.33 -5.67 -3.90
C SER A 102 22.06 -5.37 -3.09
N ILE A 103 21.70 -6.28 -2.18
CA ILE A 103 20.57 -6.10 -1.26
C ILE A 103 20.70 -4.82 -0.42
N ASN A 104 21.92 -4.48 -0.01
CA ASN A 104 22.17 -3.28 0.80
C ASN A 104 21.79 -1.99 0.04
N PHE A 105 22.11 -1.92 -1.24
CA PHE A 105 21.72 -0.79 -2.08
C PHE A 105 20.20 -0.72 -2.24
N PHE A 106 19.55 -1.86 -2.48
CA PHE A 106 18.08 -1.92 -2.55
C PHE A 106 17.42 -1.45 -1.25
N MET A 107 17.94 -1.86 -0.08
CA MET A 107 17.43 -1.41 1.23
C MET A 107 17.48 0.11 1.38
N ILE A 108 18.55 0.78 0.90
CA ILE A 108 18.65 2.24 0.93
C ILE A 108 17.54 2.88 0.07
N ILE A 109 17.29 2.34 -1.13
CA ILE A 109 16.23 2.84 -2.02
C ILE A 109 14.85 2.64 -1.39
N VAL A 110 14.59 1.49 -0.76
CA VAL A 110 13.33 1.24 -0.06
C VAL A 110 13.14 2.21 1.11
N LEU A 111 14.20 2.53 1.86
CA LEU A 111 14.15 3.51 2.95
C LEU A 111 13.81 4.93 2.43
N ILE A 112 14.46 5.35 1.34
CA ILE A 112 14.17 6.64 0.68
C ILE A 112 12.72 6.67 0.19
N SER A 113 12.26 5.59 -0.44
CA SER A 113 10.88 5.44 -0.91
C SER A 113 9.87 5.49 0.24
N PHE A 114 10.18 4.89 1.38
CA PHE A 114 9.34 4.93 2.57
C PHE A 114 9.22 6.35 3.13
N ILE A 115 10.33 7.05 3.30
CA ILE A 115 10.33 8.44 3.80
C ILE A 115 9.57 9.34 2.84
N GLY A 116 9.83 9.22 1.53
CA GLY A 116 9.16 10.01 0.50
C GLY A 116 7.65 9.76 0.48
N PHE A 117 7.22 8.50 0.47
CA PHE A 117 5.80 8.16 0.48
C PHE A 117 5.11 8.75 1.73
N ARG A 118 5.67 8.53 2.94
CA ARG A 118 5.08 9.06 4.18
C ARG A 118 5.04 10.58 4.22
N PHE A 119 6.04 11.26 3.65
CA PHE A 119 6.04 12.70 3.53
C PHE A 119 4.85 13.21 2.68
N PHE A 120 4.64 12.63 1.51
CA PHE A 120 3.53 13.02 0.63
C PHE A 120 2.16 12.61 1.17
N ASP A 121 2.06 11.46 1.81
CA ASP A 121 0.82 10.96 2.40
C ASP A 121 0.36 11.82 3.60
N ILE A 122 1.29 12.32 4.42
CA ILE A 122 0.95 13.20 5.54
C ILE A 122 0.61 14.61 5.07
N LEU A 123 1.38 15.16 4.12
CA LEU A 123 1.18 16.53 3.64
C LEU A 123 0.00 16.67 2.67
N LYS A 124 -0.34 15.58 1.98
CA LYS A 124 -1.40 15.53 0.95
C LYS A 124 -1.39 16.76 0.04
N PRO A 125 -0.28 17.05 -0.67
CA PRO A 125 -0.22 18.21 -1.56
C PRO A 125 -1.23 18.06 -2.71
N TYR A 126 -1.56 19.17 -3.39
CA TYR A 126 -2.34 19.11 -4.63
C TYR A 126 -1.57 18.24 -5.67
N PRO A 127 -2.22 17.31 -6.42
CA PRO A 127 -3.66 17.05 -6.51
C PRO A 127 -4.24 16.00 -5.52
N ILE A 128 -3.42 15.40 -4.66
CA ILE A 128 -3.84 14.33 -3.72
C ILE A 128 -4.96 14.82 -2.81
N SER A 129 -4.80 16.01 -2.20
CA SER A 129 -5.82 16.62 -1.34
C SER A 129 -7.15 16.86 -2.06
N TYR A 130 -7.13 17.16 -3.36
CA TYR A 130 -8.33 17.32 -4.16
C TYR A 130 -9.09 16.01 -4.35
N ILE A 131 -8.37 14.91 -4.63
CA ILE A 131 -8.97 13.59 -4.81
C ILE A 131 -9.58 13.11 -3.48
N ASP A 132 -8.84 13.20 -2.40
CA ASP A 132 -9.26 12.82 -1.04
C ASP A 132 -10.55 13.53 -0.58
N ASN A 133 -10.68 14.82 -0.89
CA ASN A 133 -11.86 15.61 -0.51
C ASN A 133 -13.08 15.36 -1.41
N ASN A 134 -12.91 15.04 -2.68
CA ASN A 134 -14.01 14.98 -3.65
C ASN A 134 -14.49 13.57 -3.98
N TYR A 135 -13.65 12.53 -3.78
CA TYR A 135 -14.00 11.15 -4.16
C TYR A 135 -14.04 10.23 -2.92
N LYS A 136 -15.19 10.24 -2.23
CA LYS A 136 -15.46 9.35 -1.08
C LYS A 136 -15.96 7.96 -1.53
N ASN A 137 -15.16 7.26 -2.31
CA ASN A 137 -15.43 5.90 -2.78
C ASN A 137 -14.14 5.08 -2.81
N GLY A 138 -14.22 3.79 -3.18
CA GLY A 138 -13.05 2.92 -3.21
C GLY A 138 -11.90 3.42 -4.09
N PHE A 139 -12.20 4.20 -5.14
CA PHE A 139 -11.16 4.83 -5.95
C PHE A 139 -10.45 5.96 -5.19
N GLY A 140 -11.22 6.87 -4.57
CA GLY A 140 -10.65 8.00 -3.83
C GLY A 140 -9.89 7.60 -2.56
N VAL A 141 -10.24 6.46 -1.93
CA VAL A 141 -9.51 5.95 -0.76
C VAL A 141 -8.17 5.33 -1.16
N VAL A 142 -8.07 4.74 -2.36
CA VAL A 142 -6.84 4.05 -2.81
C VAL A 142 -5.86 5.01 -3.52
N PHE A 143 -6.33 6.14 -4.05
CA PHE A 143 -5.54 7.15 -4.79
C PHE A 143 -5.50 8.51 -4.10
#